data_3a660d782254d641d29a2356858b52a3
#
_entry.id   3a660d782254d641d29a2356858b52a3
#
_cell.length_a   1.000
_cell.length_b   1.000
_cell.length_c   1.000
_cell.angle_alpha   90.00
_cell.angle_beta   90.00
_cell.angle_gamma   90.00
#
_symmetry.space_group_name_H-M   'P 1'
#
loop_
_entity.id
_entity.type
_entity.pdbx_description
1 polymer ?
#
loop_
_entity_poly.entity_id
_entity_poly.type
_entity_poly.pdbx_seq_one_letter_code
_entity_poly.pdbx_strand_id
1 'polypeptide(L)'
;MTDLKSLTLPEMTAFLQSLGEPASRGRQVFSWLHRGVTDFDGMTNLSKSLREKLKETCFITAPQVARKQVSRLDGTIKYLWELSDGNCIETVLMQYHHGNTVCISSQVGCRMGCAFCASTIAGKVRDLTPAEMLDQVLFTQKDSGLPVSNIVLMGIGEPLDNLDTVLKFLELVNHPDGMNIGMRHISLSTCGIVPGIRRLAELELQLTLSVSLHAPDSETRSKIMPINRAYDVEELFRACHDYFDKTGRRISFEYAMIDGVNDHDWQADLIARKLRGMPGHVNLIPLNDVVESPYKPSRRIGAFQKRLESHGITATVRRSLGGDIDASCGQLRRKAMEEAQKGECSQ
;
A
#
# COMPACT_ATOMS: atom_id res chain seq x y z
N MET A 1 0.44 -27.25 2.99
CA MET A 1 -0.95 -26.81 3.25
C MET A 1 -1.25 -25.58 2.42
N THR A 2 -2.46 -25.48 1.87
CA THR A 2 -2.87 -24.37 0.99
C THR A 2 -3.43 -23.21 1.82
N ASP A 3 -2.94 -21.98 1.54
CA ASP A 3 -3.54 -20.77 2.10
C ASP A 3 -4.83 -20.43 1.33
N LEU A 4 -5.98 -20.70 1.93
CA LEU A 4 -7.26 -20.54 1.26
C LEU A 4 -7.61 -19.09 0.95
N LYS A 5 -7.23 -18.13 1.78
CA LYS A 5 -7.54 -16.70 1.52
C LYS A 5 -6.75 -16.11 0.36
N SER A 6 -5.66 -16.75 -0.05
CA SER A 6 -4.91 -16.37 -1.24
C SER A 6 -5.50 -16.88 -2.55
N LEU A 7 -6.54 -17.72 -2.51
CA LEU A 7 -7.18 -18.25 -3.70
C LEU A 7 -8.29 -17.34 -4.22
N THR A 8 -8.27 -17.06 -5.52
CA THR A 8 -9.41 -16.45 -6.23
C THR A 8 -10.60 -17.39 -6.23
N LEU A 9 -11.81 -16.89 -6.51
CA LEU A 9 -12.99 -17.76 -6.52
C LEU A 9 -12.90 -18.93 -7.53
N PRO A 10 -12.38 -18.75 -8.76
CA PRO A 10 -12.13 -19.88 -9.67
C PRO A 10 -11.12 -20.89 -9.10
N GLU A 11 -10.01 -20.42 -8.52
CA GLU A 11 -9.00 -21.27 -7.91
C GLU A 11 -9.55 -22.02 -6.68
N MET A 12 -10.34 -21.35 -5.84
CA MET A 12 -11.04 -21.95 -4.70
C MET A 12 -11.99 -23.06 -5.15
N THR A 13 -12.74 -22.79 -6.21
CA THR A 13 -13.69 -23.76 -6.79
C THR A 13 -12.94 -24.99 -7.29
N ALA A 14 -11.88 -24.79 -8.09
CA ALA A 14 -11.06 -25.88 -8.62
C ALA A 14 -10.40 -26.70 -7.49
N PHE A 15 -9.90 -26.02 -6.47
CA PHE A 15 -9.30 -26.68 -5.30
C PHE A 15 -10.32 -27.56 -4.57
N LEU A 16 -11.53 -27.07 -4.28
CA LEU A 16 -12.56 -27.87 -3.60
C LEU A 16 -13.06 -29.02 -4.47
N GLN A 17 -13.16 -28.83 -5.78
CA GLN A 17 -13.48 -29.92 -6.71
C GLN A 17 -12.41 -31.03 -6.68
N SER A 18 -11.12 -30.66 -6.53
CA SER A 18 -10.05 -31.66 -6.37
C SER A 18 -10.17 -32.49 -5.08
N LEU A 19 -10.88 -31.94 -4.07
CA LEU A 19 -11.22 -32.65 -2.83
C LEU A 19 -12.52 -33.45 -2.92
N GLY A 20 -13.17 -33.50 -4.11
CA GLY A 20 -14.43 -34.23 -4.34
C GLY A 20 -15.68 -33.42 -3.97
N GLU A 21 -15.57 -32.13 -3.76
CA GLU A 21 -16.70 -31.27 -3.38
C GLU A 21 -17.35 -30.62 -4.61
N PRO A 22 -18.65 -30.31 -4.59
CA PRO A 22 -19.31 -29.63 -5.70
C PRO A 22 -18.84 -28.18 -5.83
N ALA A 23 -18.85 -27.63 -7.06
CA ALA A 23 -18.38 -26.29 -7.38
C ALA A 23 -19.02 -25.18 -6.51
N SER A 24 -20.28 -25.36 -6.10
CA SER A 24 -20.99 -24.40 -5.23
C SER A 24 -20.31 -24.17 -3.87
N ARG A 25 -19.51 -25.12 -3.40
CA ARG A 25 -18.75 -24.99 -2.15
C ARG A 25 -17.68 -23.91 -2.24
N GLY A 26 -17.09 -23.68 -3.43
CA GLY A 26 -16.13 -22.61 -3.67
C GLY A 26 -16.64 -21.26 -3.19
N ARG A 27 -17.82 -20.86 -3.66
CA ARG A 27 -18.45 -19.60 -3.25
C ARG A 27 -18.77 -19.53 -1.76
N GLN A 28 -19.20 -20.64 -1.16
CA GLN A 28 -19.51 -20.69 0.27
C GLN A 28 -18.25 -20.46 1.13
N VAL A 29 -17.17 -21.17 0.85
CA VAL A 29 -15.89 -20.99 1.57
C VAL A 29 -15.33 -19.61 1.34
N PHE A 30 -15.30 -19.13 0.09
CA PHE A 30 -14.84 -17.79 -0.28
C PHE A 30 -15.58 -16.69 0.51
N SER A 31 -16.91 -16.76 0.56
CA SER A 31 -17.72 -15.80 1.32
C SER A 31 -17.43 -15.80 2.82
N TRP A 32 -17.18 -16.98 3.44
CA TRP A 32 -16.79 -17.05 4.84
C TRP A 32 -15.44 -16.39 5.12
N LEU A 33 -14.45 -16.67 4.27
CA LEU A 33 -13.12 -16.08 4.41
C LEU A 33 -13.14 -14.56 4.32
N HIS A 34 -13.92 -14.02 3.37
CA HIS A 34 -14.07 -12.56 3.18
C HIS A 34 -14.95 -11.88 4.23
N ARG A 35 -15.61 -12.65 5.11
CA ARG A 35 -16.25 -12.14 6.33
C ARG A 35 -15.33 -12.18 7.55
N GLY A 36 -14.08 -12.62 7.37
CA GLY A 36 -13.07 -12.65 8.42
C GLY A 36 -13.19 -13.80 9.40
N VAL A 37 -13.71 -14.97 8.94
CA VAL A 37 -13.63 -16.21 9.72
C VAL A 37 -12.16 -16.62 9.89
N THR A 38 -11.79 -17.07 11.08
CA THR A 38 -10.41 -17.39 11.43
C THR A 38 -10.17 -18.89 11.62
N ASP A 39 -11.21 -19.67 11.66
CA ASP A 39 -11.17 -21.13 11.77
C ASP A 39 -12.28 -21.80 10.95
N PHE A 40 -12.09 -23.08 10.62
CA PHE A 40 -13.04 -23.84 9.80
C PHE A 40 -14.34 -24.17 10.54
N ASP A 41 -14.32 -24.24 11.86
CA ASP A 41 -15.52 -24.55 12.65
C ASP A 41 -16.53 -23.41 12.62
N GLY A 42 -16.07 -22.18 12.42
CA GLY A 42 -16.91 -21.01 12.17
C GLY A 42 -17.74 -21.08 10.89
N MET A 43 -17.37 -21.95 9.92
CA MET A 43 -18.08 -22.11 8.64
C MET A 43 -19.31 -23.03 8.80
N THR A 44 -20.32 -22.58 9.52
CA THR A 44 -21.43 -23.41 10.03
C THR A 44 -22.33 -24.04 8.99
N ASN A 45 -22.37 -23.53 7.75
CA ASN A 45 -23.12 -24.11 6.63
C ASN A 45 -22.34 -25.15 5.83
N LEU A 46 -21.09 -25.47 6.23
CA LEU A 46 -20.32 -26.58 5.66
C LEU A 46 -20.50 -27.84 6.53
N SER A 47 -20.49 -29.00 5.87
CA SER A 47 -20.53 -30.27 6.59
C SER A 47 -19.32 -30.46 7.52
N LYS A 48 -19.49 -31.19 8.62
CA LYS A 48 -18.38 -31.48 9.52
C LYS A 48 -17.24 -32.21 8.78
N SER A 49 -17.58 -33.14 7.89
CA SER A 49 -16.61 -33.89 7.07
C SER A 49 -15.76 -32.96 6.21
N LEU A 50 -16.36 -31.93 5.55
CA LEU A 50 -15.63 -30.98 4.75
C LEU A 50 -14.73 -30.09 5.62
N ARG A 51 -15.23 -29.61 6.77
CA ARG A 51 -14.42 -28.82 7.69
C ARG A 51 -13.17 -29.55 8.18
N GLU A 52 -13.31 -30.85 8.55
CA GLU A 52 -12.16 -31.67 8.93
C GLU A 52 -11.17 -31.84 7.76
N LYS A 53 -11.67 -32.16 6.56
CA LYS A 53 -10.84 -32.25 5.35
C LYS A 53 -10.06 -30.98 5.07
N LEU A 54 -10.69 -29.80 5.26
CA LEU A 54 -10.03 -28.50 5.11
C LEU A 54 -8.95 -28.26 6.18
N LYS A 55 -9.18 -28.62 7.43
CA LYS A 55 -8.17 -28.55 8.50
C LYS A 55 -6.91 -29.35 8.20
N GLU A 56 -7.04 -30.49 7.54
CA GLU A 56 -5.90 -31.34 7.18
C GLU A 56 -5.10 -30.84 5.99
N THR A 57 -5.74 -30.12 5.07
CA THR A 57 -5.14 -29.73 3.77
C THR A 57 -4.82 -28.27 3.64
N CYS A 58 -5.43 -27.40 4.45
CA CYS A 58 -5.41 -25.95 4.31
C CYS A 58 -5.13 -25.24 5.63
N PHE A 59 -4.90 -23.93 5.52
CA PHE A 59 -4.90 -23.03 6.66
C PHE A 59 -5.58 -21.69 6.28
N ILE A 60 -5.94 -20.93 7.29
CA ILE A 60 -6.52 -19.60 7.18
C ILE A 60 -5.57 -18.62 7.89
N THR A 61 -5.05 -17.63 7.18
CA THR A 61 -4.23 -16.58 7.79
C THR A 61 -5.08 -15.72 8.73
N ALA A 62 -4.48 -15.30 9.85
CA ALA A 62 -5.09 -14.37 10.80
C ALA A 62 -3.98 -13.61 11.53
N PRO A 63 -3.71 -12.35 11.17
CA PRO A 63 -2.68 -11.58 11.84
C PRO A 63 -3.13 -11.23 13.28
N GLN A 64 -2.16 -11.07 14.16
CA GLN A 64 -2.39 -10.66 15.55
C GLN A 64 -2.07 -9.18 15.70
N VAL A 65 -2.79 -8.47 16.57
CA VAL A 65 -2.48 -7.08 16.91
C VAL A 65 -1.29 -7.08 17.88
N ALA A 66 -0.08 -6.80 17.37
CA ALA A 66 1.11 -6.60 18.20
C ALA A 66 1.06 -5.24 18.92
N ARG A 67 0.61 -4.20 18.22
CA ARG A 67 0.43 -2.85 18.78
C ARG A 67 -0.67 -2.10 18.06
N LYS A 68 -1.42 -1.29 18.80
CA LYS A 68 -2.46 -0.40 18.29
C LYS A 68 -2.29 0.98 18.90
N GLN A 69 -2.31 2.01 18.06
CA GLN A 69 -2.30 3.40 18.48
C GLN A 69 -3.51 4.12 17.90
N VAL A 70 -4.20 4.91 18.70
CA VAL A 70 -5.39 5.68 18.29
C VAL A 70 -5.12 7.15 18.53
N SER A 71 -5.16 7.96 17.48
CA SER A 71 -5.01 9.41 17.58
C SER A 71 -6.18 10.03 18.32
N ARG A 72 -5.87 10.87 19.30
CA ARG A 72 -6.87 11.69 20.00
C ARG A 72 -7.25 12.95 19.22
N LEU A 73 -6.42 13.33 18.22
CA LEU A 73 -6.62 14.53 17.42
C LEU A 73 -7.63 14.33 16.31
N ASP A 74 -7.62 13.16 15.66
CA ASP A 74 -8.37 12.94 14.42
C ASP A 74 -8.94 11.53 14.26
N GLY A 75 -8.76 10.66 15.25
CA GLY A 75 -9.28 9.29 15.24
C GLY A 75 -8.52 8.32 14.35
N THR A 76 -7.39 8.74 13.74
CA THR A 76 -6.52 7.84 12.97
C THR A 76 -6.06 6.66 13.83
N ILE A 77 -6.14 5.45 13.30
CA ILE A 77 -5.70 4.24 13.99
C ILE A 77 -4.53 3.64 13.25
N LYS A 78 -3.45 3.39 13.95
CA LYS A 78 -2.30 2.65 13.44
C LYS A 78 -2.19 1.30 14.10
N TYR A 79 -2.05 0.28 13.27
CA TYR A 79 -1.83 -1.11 13.67
C TYR A 79 -0.41 -1.54 13.33
N LEU A 80 0.19 -2.27 14.23
CA LEU A 80 1.31 -3.18 13.98
C LEU A 80 0.74 -4.59 14.06
N TRP A 81 0.70 -5.27 12.93
CA TRP A 81 0.23 -6.65 12.83
C TRP A 81 1.41 -7.60 12.86
N GLU A 82 1.32 -8.64 13.69
CA GLU A 82 2.23 -9.77 13.69
C GLU A 82 1.67 -10.86 12.77
N LEU A 83 2.49 -11.30 11.83
CA LEU A 83 2.19 -12.37 10.88
C LEU A 83 2.56 -13.73 11.46
N SER A 84 2.11 -14.82 10.83
CA SER A 84 2.33 -16.19 11.29
C SER A 84 3.80 -16.61 11.40
N ASP A 85 4.70 -15.91 10.72
CA ASP A 85 6.15 -16.13 10.77
C ASP A 85 6.90 -15.21 11.74
N GLY A 86 6.15 -14.44 12.57
CA GLY A 86 6.69 -13.49 13.53
C GLY A 86 7.11 -12.15 12.94
N ASN A 87 7.04 -11.95 11.63
CA ASN A 87 7.26 -10.66 11.03
C ASN A 87 6.12 -9.69 11.33
N CYS A 88 6.45 -8.39 11.36
CA CYS A 88 5.46 -7.34 11.59
C CYS A 88 5.30 -6.43 10.39
N ILE A 89 4.06 -6.01 10.15
CA ILE A 89 3.69 -5.02 9.14
C ILE A 89 2.79 -3.94 9.73
N GLU A 90 2.68 -2.82 9.05
CA GLU A 90 1.90 -1.67 9.49
C GLU A 90 0.69 -1.43 8.60
N THR A 91 -0.42 -1.02 9.22
CA THR A 91 -1.63 -0.56 8.56
C THR A 91 -2.14 0.69 9.25
N VAL A 92 -2.63 1.67 8.49
CA VAL A 92 -3.21 2.91 9.05
C VAL A 92 -4.63 3.06 8.55
N LEU A 93 -5.57 3.22 9.48
CA LEU A 93 -6.95 3.58 9.19
C LEU A 93 -7.15 5.08 9.40
N MET A 94 -7.50 5.78 8.34
CA MET A 94 -7.75 7.22 8.32
C MET A 94 -9.23 7.48 8.09
N GLN A 95 -9.82 8.34 8.91
CA GLN A 95 -11.22 8.70 8.83
C GLN A 95 -11.37 10.02 8.08
N TYR A 96 -12.09 9.99 6.95
CA TYR A 96 -12.44 11.17 6.18
C TYR A 96 -13.96 11.32 6.09
N HIS A 97 -14.44 12.53 5.83
CA HIS A 97 -15.89 12.78 5.63
C HIS A 97 -16.49 12.00 4.45
N HIS A 98 -15.67 11.62 3.48
CA HIS A 98 -16.08 10.84 2.30
C HIS A 98 -15.84 9.31 2.44
N GLY A 99 -15.55 8.84 3.64
CA GLY A 99 -15.34 7.43 3.94
C GLY A 99 -14.00 7.13 4.57
N ASN A 100 -13.86 5.93 5.13
CA ASN A 100 -12.63 5.49 5.79
C ASN A 100 -11.65 4.92 4.78
N THR A 101 -10.41 5.36 4.85
CA THR A 101 -9.32 4.90 3.98
C THR A 101 -8.33 4.08 4.79
N VAL A 102 -8.00 2.89 4.32
CA VAL A 102 -6.94 2.06 4.90
C VAL A 102 -5.68 2.13 4.04
N CYS A 103 -4.56 2.44 4.68
CA CYS A 103 -3.23 2.35 4.09
C CYS A 103 -2.61 1.01 4.44
N ILE A 104 -2.30 0.18 3.44
CA ILE A 104 -1.79 -1.17 3.62
C ILE A 104 -0.36 -1.33 3.09
N SER A 105 0.36 -2.29 3.68
CA SER A 105 1.69 -2.72 3.27
C SER A 105 1.60 -3.82 2.20
N SER A 106 2.59 -3.89 1.32
CA SER A 106 2.71 -4.92 0.27
C SER A 106 3.90 -5.87 0.48
N GLN A 107 4.81 -5.53 1.37
CA GLN A 107 6.02 -6.29 1.68
C GLN A 107 6.35 -6.21 3.17
N VAL A 108 7.17 -7.12 3.65
CA VAL A 108 7.86 -7.02 4.94
C VAL A 108 9.19 -6.32 4.70
N GLY A 109 9.26 -5.01 5.02
CA GLY A 109 10.37 -4.15 4.66
C GLY A 109 10.34 -3.72 3.19
N CYS A 110 11.37 -2.99 2.75
CA CYS A 110 11.45 -2.47 1.38
C CYS A 110 12.93 -2.37 0.96
N ARG A 111 13.24 -2.79 -0.28
CA ARG A 111 14.61 -2.73 -0.81
C ARG A 111 14.92 -1.51 -1.69
N MET A 112 13.96 -0.59 -1.86
CA MET A 112 14.12 0.53 -2.79
C MET A 112 15.14 1.58 -2.32
N GLY A 113 15.44 1.65 -1.03
CA GLY A 113 16.53 2.48 -0.49
C GLY A 113 16.26 3.99 -0.53
N CYS A 114 15.00 4.43 -0.61
CA CYS A 114 14.66 5.86 -0.57
C CYS A 114 15.20 6.51 0.71
N ALA A 115 16.03 7.55 0.57
CA ALA A 115 16.84 8.08 1.65
C ALA A 115 16.04 8.79 2.76
N PHE A 116 14.78 9.12 2.51
CA PHE A 116 13.86 9.77 3.46
C PHE A 116 12.82 8.80 4.05
N CYS A 117 12.88 7.49 3.72
CA CYS A 117 11.84 6.53 4.07
C CYS A 117 12.30 5.52 5.14
N ALA A 118 11.61 5.51 6.28
CA ALA A 118 11.93 4.59 7.38
C ALA A 118 11.72 3.11 7.02
N SER A 119 10.86 2.81 6.04
CA SER A 119 10.55 1.42 5.62
C SER A 119 11.73 0.71 4.95
N THR A 120 12.76 1.45 4.50
CA THR A 120 13.92 0.88 3.79
C THR A 120 15.09 0.55 4.71
N ILE A 121 15.09 1.06 5.95
CA ILE A 121 16.24 0.96 6.88
C ILE A 121 16.62 -0.51 7.16
N ALA A 122 15.62 -1.37 7.40
CA ALA A 122 15.85 -2.79 7.67
C ALA A 122 15.88 -3.67 6.40
N GLY A 123 15.83 -3.07 5.21
CA GLY A 123 15.75 -3.80 3.95
C GLY A 123 14.42 -4.57 3.76
N LYS A 124 14.35 -5.38 2.71
CA LYS A 124 13.22 -6.26 2.40
C LYS A 124 13.49 -7.66 2.96
N VAL A 125 12.54 -8.19 3.73
CA VAL A 125 12.56 -9.57 4.20
C VAL A 125 11.88 -10.49 3.18
N ARG A 126 10.62 -10.20 2.83
CA ARG A 126 9.83 -10.95 1.85
C ARG A 126 8.64 -10.16 1.31
N ASP A 127 8.04 -10.68 0.27
CA ASP A 127 6.75 -10.21 -0.21
C ASP A 127 5.62 -10.68 0.73
N LEU A 128 4.54 -9.91 0.81
CA LEU A 128 3.31 -10.36 1.43
C LEU A 128 2.54 -11.25 0.45
N THR A 129 1.79 -12.20 0.99
CA THR A 129 0.84 -13.00 0.22
C THR A 129 -0.44 -12.21 -0.08
N PRO A 130 -1.26 -12.62 -1.06
CA PRO A 130 -2.56 -11.99 -1.30
C PRO A 130 -3.46 -11.98 -0.05
N ALA A 131 -3.45 -13.08 0.73
CA ALA A 131 -4.19 -13.18 1.98
C ALA A 131 -3.70 -12.18 3.03
N GLU A 132 -2.39 -12.03 3.23
CA GLU A 132 -1.83 -11.08 4.18
C GLU A 132 -2.13 -9.62 3.80
N MET A 133 -2.23 -9.31 2.51
CA MET A 133 -2.69 -8.00 2.04
C MET A 133 -4.19 -7.80 2.31
N LEU A 134 -5.02 -8.82 2.03
CA LEU A 134 -6.46 -8.79 2.28
C LEU A 134 -6.76 -8.69 3.79
N ASP A 135 -6.00 -9.40 4.61
CA ASP A 135 -6.16 -9.42 6.06
C ASP A 135 -5.97 -8.04 6.70
N GLN A 136 -5.08 -7.21 6.17
CA GLN A 136 -4.93 -5.84 6.66
C GLN A 136 -6.24 -5.05 6.54
N VAL A 137 -7.00 -5.25 5.47
CA VAL A 137 -8.30 -4.60 5.27
C VAL A 137 -9.35 -5.22 6.16
N LEU A 138 -9.49 -6.55 6.12
CA LEU A 138 -10.49 -7.32 6.87
C LEU A 138 -10.37 -7.11 8.38
N PHE A 139 -9.17 -7.29 8.93
CA PHE A 139 -8.97 -7.23 10.39
C PHE A 139 -8.95 -5.80 10.91
N THR A 140 -8.53 -4.82 10.11
CA THR A 140 -8.70 -3.40 10.46
C THR A 140 -10.19 -3.05 10.56
N GLN A 141 -11.02 -3.47 9.61
CA GLN A 141 -12.47 -3.27 9.65
C GLN A 141 -13.10 -3.99 10.85
N LYS A 142 -12.70 -5.23 11.12
CA LYS A 142 -13.22 -6.03 12.23
C LYS A 142 -12.85 -5.44 13.60
N ASP A 143 -11.59 -5.05 13.79
CA ASP A 143 -11.10 -4.51 15.06
C ASP A 143 -11.61 -3.09 15.34
N SER A 144 -11.65 -2.23 14.33
CA SER A 144 -12.13 -0.86 14.49
C SER A 144 -13.64 -0.72 14.54
N GLY A 145 -14.38 -1.69 13.99
CA GLY A 145 -15.83 -1.59 13.80
C GLY A 145 -16.25 -0.58 12.72
N LEU A 146 -15.29 -0.02 11.96
CA LEU A 146 -15.52 0.99 10.94
C LEU A 146 -15.44 0.36 9.54
N PRO A 147 -16.42 0.62 8.65
CA PRO A 147 -16.37 0.12 7.28
C PRO A 147 -15.23 0.77 6.51
N VAL A 148 -14.45 -0.01 5.78
CA VAL A 148 -13.39 0.49 4.89
C VAL A 148 -13.99 0.76 3.52
N SER A 149 -13.85 2.00 3.05
CA SER A 149 -14.38 2.47 1.75
C SER A 149 -13.28 2.57 0.68
N ASN A 150 -12.06 2.92 1.09
CA ASN A 150 -10.94 3.17 0.19
C ASN A 150 -9.68 2.47 0.69
N ILE A 151 -8.82 2.08 -0.27
CA ILE A 151 -7.55 1.43 0.02
C ILE A 151 -6.42 2.20 -0.68
N VAL A 152 -5.34 2.46 0.04
CA VAL A 152 -4.11 2.99 -0.56
C VAL A 152 -2.94 2.04 -0.28
N LEU A 153 -2.27 1.56 -1.33
CA LEU A 153 -1.07 0.75 -1.23
C LEU A 153 0.14 1.69 -1.11
N MET A 154 0.25 2.34 0.05
CA MET A 154 1.27 3.34 0.38
C MET A 154 1.97 3.03 1.71
N GLY A 155 1.79 1.82 2.23
CA GLY A 155 2.44 1.32 3.42
C GLY A 155 3.87 0.83 3.15
N ILE A 156 4.30 -0.15 3.92
CA ILE A 156 5.64 -0.73 3.78
C ILE A 156 5.72 -1.58 2.51
N GLY A 157 6.76 -1.32 1.70
CA GLY A 157 7.04 -2.07 0.47
C GLY A 157 6.83 -1.26 -0.81
N GLU A 158 7.24 -1.86 -1.92
CA GLU A 158 7.00 -1.38 -3.28
C GLU A 158 6.01 -2.32 -3.99
N PRO A 159 4.78 -1.89 -4.25
CA PRO A 159 3.76 -2.78 -4.83
C PRO A 159 4.16 -3.38 -6.18
N LEU A 160 4.89 -2.64 -7.03
CA LEU A 160 5.30 -3.16 -8.34
C LEU A 160 6.48 -4.14 -8.26
N ASP A 161 7.17 -4.22 -7.12
CA ASP A 161 8.17 -5.26 -6.82
C ASP A 161 7.50 -6.57 -6.35
N ASN A 162 6.20 -6.55 -6.09
CA ASN A 162 5.35 -7.69 -5.73
C ASN A 162 4.08 -7.73 -6.61
N LEU A 163 4.19 -7.36 -7.89
CA LEU A 163 3.04 -7.05 -8.72
C LEU A 163 2.05 -8.21 -8.91
N ASP A 164 2.53 -9.44 -9.12
CA ASP A 164 1.62 -10.59 -9.31
C ASP A 164 0.73 -10.83 -8.10
N THR A 165 1.30 -10.74 -6.91
CA THR A 165 0.55 -10.83 -5.65
C THR A 165 -0.42 -9.66 -5.46
N VAL A 166 0.03 -8.44 -5.79
CA VAL A 166 -0.82 -7.24 -5.73
C VAL A 166 -2.01 -7.36 -6.69
N LEU A 167 -1.81 -7.84 -7.91
CA LEU A 167 -2.89 -8.05 -8.86
C LEU A 167 -3.91 -9.07 -8.34
N LYS A 168 -3.43 -10.15 -7.74
CA LYS A 168 -4.31 -11.16 -7.11
C LYS A 168 -5.08 -10.59 -5.92
N PHE A 169 -4.43 -9.81 -5.07
CA PHE A 169 -5.10 -9.07 -4.00
C PHE A 169 -6.19 -8.13 -4.53
N LEU A 170 -5.92 -7.39 -5.62
CA LEU A 170 -6.89 -6.51 -6.24
C LEU A 170 -8.13 -7.27 -6.74
N GLU A 171 -7.94 -8.45 -7.35
CA GLU A 171 -9.03 -9.34 -7.75
C GLU A 171 -9.86 -9.79 -6.54
N LEU A 172 -9.20 -10.23 -5.46
CA LEU A 172 -9.85 -10.70 -4.25
C LEU A 172 -10.69 -9.60 -3.56
N VAL A 173 -10.10 -8.43 -3.34
CA VAL A 173 -10.75 -7.34 -2.59
C VAL A 173 -11.90 -6.68 -3.38
N ASN A 174 -11.81 -6.72 -4.71
CA ASN A 174 -12.85 -6.18 -5.62
C ASN A 174 -14.01 -7.17 -5.87
N HIS A 175 -13.84 -8.44 -5.54
CA HIS A 175 -14.81 -9.49 -5.88
C HIS A 175 -16.18 -9.22 -5.22
N PRO A 176 -17.32 -9.30 -5.96
CA PRO A 176 -18.65 -9.00 -5.44
C PRO A 176 -19.12 -9.96 -4.33
N ASP A 177 -18.67 -11.20 -4.33
CA ASP A 177 -18.93 -12.16 -3.26
C ASP A 177 -17.96 -12.01 -2.05
N GLY A 178 -17.01 -11.07 -2.15
CA GLY A 178 -16.03 -10.74 -1.11
C GLY A 178 -16.29 -9.38 -0.48
N MET A 179 -15.24 -8.58 -0.32
CA MET A 179 -15.33 -7.23 0.25
C MET A 179 -15.97 -6.22 -0.69
N ASN A 180 -15.96 -6.47 -1.99
CA ASN A 180 -16.59 -5.64 -3.02
C ASN A 180 -16.13 -4.17 -3.02
N ILE A 181 -14.85 -3.94 -2.76
CA ILE A 181 -14.26 -2.60 -2.85
C ILE A 181 -13.84 -2.34 -4.29
N GLY A 182 -14.54 -1.41 -4.95
CA GLY A 182 -14.34 -1.11 -6.37
C GLY A 182 -12.96 -0.53 -6.68
N MET A 183 -12.41 -0.83 -7.86
CA MET A 183 -11.07 -0.39 -8.29
C MET A 183 -10.87 1.13 -8.21
N ARG A 184 -11.92 1.93 -8.45
CA ARG A 184 -11.87 3.40 -8.33
C ARG A 184 -11.64 3.91 -6.91
N HIS A 185 -11.84 3.05 -5.91
CA HIS A 185 -11.58 3.32 -4.49
C HIS A 185 -10.20 2.84 -4.05
N ILE A 186 -9.35 2.40 -5.00
CA ILE A 186 -8.03 1.87 -4.71
C ILE A 186 -6.97 2.74 -5.39
N SER A 187 -5.98 3.19 -4.61
CA SER A 187 -4.78 3.86 -5.11
C SER A 187 -3.57 2.97 -4.92
N LEU A 188 -2.81 2.75 -5.99
CA LEU A 188 -1.55 2.01 -5.97
C LEU A 188 -0.41 3.00 -6.16
N SER A 189 0.51 3.06 -5.20
CA SER A 189 1.70 3.89 -5.28
C SER A 189 2.92 3.08 -5.72
N THR A 190 3.79 3.72 -6.50
CA THR A 190 5.07 3.12 -6.91
C THR A 190 6.19 4.15 -6.90
N CYS A 191 7.39 3.71 -6.54
CA CYS A 191 8.60 4.52 -6.69
C CYS A 191 9.06 4.67 -8.15
N GLY A 192 8.40 4.02 -9.10
CA GLY A 192 8.67 4.15 -10.53
C GLY A 192 9.38 2.94 -11.15
N ILE A 193 8.94 1.74 -10.83
CA ILE A 193 9.35 0.53 -11.56
C ILE A 193 8.64 0.51 -12.92
N VAL A 194 9.30 1.05 -13.92
CA VAL A 194 8.74 1.30 -15.27
C VAL A 194 8.13 0.06 -15.92
N PRO A 195 8.74 -1.13 -15.91
CA PRO A 195 8.08 -2.33 -16.48
C PRO A 195 6.74 -2.65 -15.81
N GLY A 196 6.63 -2.43 -14.49
CA GLY A 196 5.38 -2.61 -13.74
C GLY A 196 4.31 -1.60 -14.14
N ILE A 197 4.67 -0.33 -14.34
CA ILE A 197 3.76 0.71 -14.83
C ILE A 197 3.23 0.35 -16.22
N ARG A 198 4.09 -0.10 -17.12
CA ARG A 198 3.70 -0.56 -18.47
C ARG A 198 2.74 -1.74 -18.40
N ARG A 199 3.01 -2.72 -17.53
CA ARG A 199 2.11 -3.87 -17.33
C ARG A 199 0.74 -3.43 -16.77
N LEU A 200 0.69 -2.49 -15.83
CA LEU A 200 -0.58 -1.92 -15.36
C LEU A 200 -1.36 -1.20 -16.46
N ALA A 201 -0.65 -0.50 -17.37
CA ALA A 201 -1.28 0.14 -18.52
C ALA A 201 -1.98 -0.88 -19.44
N GLU A 202 -1.35 -2.05 -19.68
CA GLU A 202 -1.94 -3.13 -20.49
C GLU A 202 -3.22 -3.72 -19.85
N LEU A 203 -3.31 -3.73 -18.53
CA LEU A 203 -4.45 -4.28 -17.81
C LEU A 203 -5.65 -3.32 -17.73
N GLU A 204 -5.44 -2.04 -18.03
CA GLU A 204 -6.48 -0.99 -18.04
C GLU A 204 -7.35 -0.97 -16.78
N LEU A 205 -6.77 -1.27 -15.62
CA LEU A 205 -7.46 -1.25 -14.33
C LEU A 205 -7.93 0.16 -13.98
N GLN A 206 -9.13 0.27 -13.39
CA GLN A 206 -9.73 1.56 -13.04
C GLN A 206 -9.23 2.14 -11.70
N LEU A 207 -8.13 1.62 -11.17
CA LEU A 207 -7.47 2.17 -9.97
C LEU A 207 -6.80 3.53 -10.25
N THR A 208 -6.43 4.24 -9.19
CA THR A 208 -5.59 5.44 -9.30
C THR A 208 -4.13 5.02 -9.17
N LEU A 209 -3.33 5.35 -10.19
CA LEU A 209 -1.87 5.21 -10.11
C LEU A 209 -1.28 6.45 -9.45
N SER A 210 -0.52 6.25 -8.37
CA SER A 210 0.28 7.28 -7.71
C SER A 210 1.77 7.00 -7.96
N VAL A 211 2.50 7.99 -8.41
CA VAL A 211 3.94 7.87 -8.69
C VAL A 211 4.72 8.71 -7.70
N SER A 212 5.56 8.07 -6.92
CA SER A 212 6.52 8.74 -6.03
C SER A 212 7.61 9.40 -6.87
N LEU A 213 7.39 10.66 -7.23
CA LEU A 213 8.30 11.46 -8.07
C LEU A 213 9.47 12.02 -7.25
N HIS A 214 9.15 12.79 -6.24
CA HIS A 214 10.02 13.46 -5.25
C HIS A 214 11.16 14.34 -5.81
N ALA A 215 11.50 14.23 -7.08
CA ALA A 215 12.34 15.18 -7.82
C ALA A 215 12.09 15.03 -9.33
N PRO A 216 12.03 16.15 -10.09
CA PRO A 216 11.76 16.12 -11.52
C PRO A 216 13.00 15.97 -12.39
N ASP A 217 14.18 16.00 -11.81
CA ASP A 217 15.47 15.85 -12.46
C ASP A 217 16.22 14.63 -11.96
N SER A 218 17.02 14.01 -12.83
CA SER A 218 17.72 12.75 -12.51
C SER A 218 18.83 12.94 -11.49
N GLU A 219 19.48 14.08 -11.41
CA GLU A 219 20.55 14.32 -10.45
C GLU A 219 20.01 14.31 -9.02
N THR A 220 18.99 15.11 -8.74
CA THR A 220 18.36 15.18 -7.43
C THR A 220 17.67 13.86 -7.10
N ARG A 221 16.93 13.28 -8.07
CA ARG A 221 16.19 12.04 -7.85
C ARG A 221 17.11 10.87 -7.51
N SER A 222 18.24 10.74 -8.18
CA SER A 222 19.23 9.68 -7.91
C SER A 222 19.84 9.76 -6.51
N LYS A 223 19.92 10.95 -5.92
CA LYS A 223 20.43 11.14 -4.54
C LYS A 223 19.43 10.65 -3.49
N ILE A 224 18.12 10.83 -3.72
CA ILE A 224 17.08 10.52 -2.74
C ILE A 224 16.32 9.22 -3.04
N MET A 225 16.32 8.78 -4.30
CA MET A 225 15.62 7.57 -4.77
C MET A 225 16.53 6.73 -5.69
N PRO A 226 17.21 5.71 -5.18
CA PRO A 226 18.16 4.89 -5.96
C PRO A 226 17.55 4.21 -7.19
N ILE A 227 16.24 3.98 -7.22
CA ILE A 227 15.52 3.42 -8.37
C ILE A 227 15.73 4.23 -9.65
N ASN A 228 16.01 5.53 -9.53
CA ASN A 228 16.28 6.40 -10.68
C ASN A 228 17.50 5.98 -11.50
N ARG A 229 18.40 5.18 -10.90
CA ARG A 229 19.56 4.63 -11.62
C ARG A 229 19.18 3.48 -12.55
N ALA A 230 18.09 2.78 -12.23
CA ALA A 230 17.54 1.71 -13.07
C ALA A 230 16.57 2.25 -14.12
N TYR A 231 15.72 3.20 -13.70
CA TYR A 231 14.71 3.85 -14.54
C TYR A 231 14.78 5.35 -14.25
N ASP A 232 15.42 6.10 -15.14
CA ASP A 232 15.59 7.54 -14.93
C ASP A 232 14.26 8.29 -15.04
N VAL A 233 14.27 9.54 -14.59
CA VAL A 233 13.06 10.36 -14.54
C VAL A 233 12.45 10.60 -15.93
N GLU A 234 13.26 10.61 -17.00
CA GLU A 234 12.75 10.78 -18.36
C GLU A 234 12.01 9.52 -18.82
N GLU A 235 12.55 8.34 -18.53
CA GLU A 235 11.90 7.07 -18.80
C GLU A 235 10.62 6.91 -17.99
N LEU A 236 10.65 7.33 -16.72
CA LEU A 236 9.48 7.32 -15.85
C LEU A 236 8.35 8.18 -16.42
N PHE A 237 8.63 9.42 -16.84
CA PHE A 237 7.61 10.29 -17.43
C PHE A 237 7.09 9.75 -18.77
N ARG A 238 7.93 9.15 -19.61
CA ARG A 238 7.45 8.45 -20.82
C ARG A 238 6.46 7.34 -20.48
N ALA A 239 6.80 6.50 -19.49
CA ALA A 239 5.89 5.45 -19.04
C ALA A 239 4.57 5.99 -18.47
N CYS A 240 4.61 7.13 -17.77
CA CYS A 240 3.41 7.81 -17.27
C CYS A 240 2.54 8.36 -18.40
N HIS A 241 3.12 8.98 -19.41
CA HIS A 241 2.40 9.44 -20.61
C HIS A 241 1.74 8.27 -21.33
N ASP A 242 2.49 7.17 -21.59
CA ASP A 242 1.97 5.95 -22.22
C ASP A 242 0.81 5.34 -21.40
N TYR A 243 0.94 5.33 -20.05
CA TYR A 243 -0.11 4.86 -19.15
C TYR A 243 -1.39 5.71 -19.28
N PHE A 244 -1.24 7.03 -19.28
CA PHE A 244 -2.37 7.95 -19.47
C PHE A 244 -3.02 7.77 -20.85
N ASP A 245 -2.23 7.75 -21.92
CA ASP A 245 -2.74 7.60 -23.29
C ASP A 245 -3.55 6.30 -23.44
N LYS A 246 -3.11 5.24 -22.79
CA LYS A 246 -3.76 3.92 -22.86
C LYS A 246 -4.99 3.79 -21.97
N THR A 247 -4.94 4.32 -20.77
CA THR A 247 -6.00 4.14 -19.75
C THR A 247 -6.98 5.30 -19.63
N GLY A 248 -6.61 6.49 -20.11
CA GLY A 248 -7.34 7.73 -19.88
C GLY A 248 -7.37 8.17 -18.40
N ARG A 249 -6.60 7.53 -17.53
CA ARG A 249 -6.62 7.76 -16.07
C ARG A 249 -5.57 8.78 -15.67
N ARG A 250 -6.01 9.81 -14.93
CA ARG A 250 -5.10 10.80 -14.32
C ARG A 250 -4.17 10.12 -13.32
N ILE A 251 -2.88 10.47 -13.37
CA ILE A 251 -1.86 10.03 -12.43
C ILE A 251 -1.71 11.06 -11.31
N SER A 252 -1.55 10.60 -10.08
CA SER A 252 -1.14 11.41 -8.93
C SER A 252 0.38 11.30 -8.75
N PHE A 253 1.08 12.44 -8.66
CA PHE A 253 2.52 12.49 -8.39
C PHE A 253 2.75 12.89 -6.94
N GLU A 254 3.29 11.97 -6.16
CA GLU A 254 3.62 12.21 -4.77
C GLU A 254 4.97 12.92 -4.68
N TYR A 255 5.04 13.99 -3.89
CA TYR A 255 6.23 14.84 -3.81
C TYR A 255 6.50 15.27 -2.37
N ALA A 256 7.38 14.54 -1.68
CA ALA A 256 7.83 14.88 -0.35
C ALA A 256 8.72 16.12 -0.41
N MET A 257 8.37 17.17 0.30
CA MET A 257 9.03 18.47 0.26
C MET A 257 10.22 18.51 1.22
N ILE A 258 11.43 18.49 0.66
CA ILE A 258 12.71 18.42 1.38
C ILE A 258 13.43 19.75 1.25
N ASP A 259 13.74 20.38 2.39
CA ASP A 259 14.38 21.69 2.47
C ASP A 259 15.73 21.74 1.73
N GLY A 260 15.88 22.69 0.81
CA GLY A 260 17.09 22.91 0.02
C GLY A 260 17.47 21.80 -0.96
N VAL A 261 16.63 20.78 -1.15
CA VAL A 261 16.90 19.63 -2.02
C VAL A 261 15.99 19.63 -3.26
N ASN A 262 14.67 19.62 -3.04
CA ASN A 262 13.68 19.49 -4.12
C ASN A 262 12.60 20.58 -4.10
N ASP A 263 12.80 21.67 -3.38
CA ASP A 263 11.82 22.72 -3.12
C ASP A 263 12.11 24.04 -3.86
N HIS A 264 12.95 24.00 -4.91
CA HIS A 264 13.30 25.15 -5.71
C HIS A 264 12.27 25.44 -6.81
N ASP A 265 12.09 26.72 -7.15
CA ASP A 265 11.11 27.17 -8.16
C ASP A 265 11.34 26.51 -9.53
N TRP A 266 12.60 26.35 -9.95
CA TRP A 266 12.92 25.71 -11.23
C TRP A 266 12.45 24.24 -11.30
N GLN A 267 12.39 23.56 -10.15
CA GLN A 267 11.86 22.19 -10.08
C GLN A 267 10.35 22.15 -10.31
N ALA A 268 9.60 23.10 -9.75
CA ALA A 268 8.18 23.26 -10.06
C ALA A 268 7.96 23.56 -11.55
N ASP A 269 8.78 24.45 -12.14
CA ASP A 269 8.72 24.75 -13.57
C ASP A 269 9.04 23.51 -14.43
N LEU A 270 9.99 22.68 -14.01
CA LEU A 270 10.35 21.45 -14.69
C LEU A 270 9.23 20.42 -14.63
N ILE A 271 8.57 20.24 -13.46
CA ILE A 271 7.38 19.38 -13.32
C ILE A 271 6.31 19.82 -14.32
N ALA A 272 6.00 21.12 -14.37
CA ALA A 272 4.99 21.64 -15.28
C ALA A 272 5.31 21.34 -16.75
N ARG A 273 6.58 21.45 -17.16
CA ARG A 273 7.01 21.09 -18.52
C ARG A 273 6.84 19.60 -18.80
N LYS A 274 7.21 18.73 -17.85
CA LYS A 274 7.12 17.26 -18.00
C LYS A 274 5.68 16.73 -18.01
N LEU A 275 4.76 17.43 -17.35
CA LEU A 275 3.33 17.10 -17.33
C LEU A 275 2.56 17.68 -18.54
N ARG A 276 3.21 18.40 -19.43
CA ARG A 276 2.54 18.97 -20.61
C ARG A 276 1.91 17.87 -21.45
N GLY A 277 0.60 18.02 -21.77
CA GLY A 277 -0.16 17.04 -22.54
C GLY A 277 -0.72 15.87 -21.74
N MET A 278 -0.47 15.82 -20.42
CA MET A 278 -1.03 14.82 -19.53
C MET A 278 -1.65 15.50 -18.30
N PRO A 279 -2.93 15.27 -17.97
CA PRO A 279 -3.51 15.76 -16.73
C PRO A 279 -2.87 15.04 -15.55
N GLY A 280 -2.02 15.75 -14.82
CA GLY A 280 -1.38 15.30 -13.60
C GLY A 280 -1.93 16.05 -12.38
N HIS A 281 -1.85 15.40 -11.25
CA HIS A 281 -2.08 15.99 -9.94
C HIS A 281 -0.79 15.82 -9.13
N VAL A 282 -0.30 16.89 -8.52
CA VAL A 282 0.88 16.85 -7.64
C VAL A 282 0.41 16.93 -6.20
N ASN A 283 0.68 15.88 -5.43
CA ASN A 283 0.38 15.82 -4.01
C ASN A 283 1.65 16.15 -3.21
N LEU A 284 1.71 17.36 -2.67
CA LEU A 284 2.83 17.83 -1.87
C LEU A 284 2.73 17.29 -0.46
N ILE A 285 3.73 16.57 -0.02
CA ILE A 285 3.76 15.88 1.27
C ILE A 285 4.74 16.61 2.18
N PRO A 286 4.29 17.17 3.33
CA PRO A 286 5.19 17.58 4.38
C PRO A 286 6.07 16.41 4.80
N LEU A 287 7.39 16.59 4.76
CA LEU A 287 8.32 15.52 5.18
C LEU A 287 8.13 15.25 6.66
N ASN A 288 8.00 13.98 7.03
CA ASN A 288 8.02 13.58 8.42
C ASN A 288 9.46 13.51 8.94
N ASP A 289 9.67 13.91 10.18
CA ASP A 289 10.97 13.76 10.82
C ASP A 289 11.29 12.28 11.02
N VAL A 290 12.32 11.81 10.32
CA VAL A 290 12.92 10.49 10.54
C VAL A 290 14.27 10.74 11.22
N VAL A 291 14.44 10.25 12.43
CA VAL A 291 15.58 10.56 13.30
C VAL A 291 16.93 10.33 12.61
N GLU A 292 17.02 9.29 11.78
CA GLU A 292 18.25 8.92 11.07
C GLU A 292 18.40 9.62 9.71
N SER A 293 17.39 10.38 9.27
CA SER A 293 17.45 11.08 8.00
C SER A 293 18.12 12.45 8.16
N PRO A 294 19.08 12.80 7.32
CA PRO A 294 19.67 14.14 7.32
C PRO A 294 18.72 15.20 6.74
N TYR A 295 17.62 14.77 6.14
CA TYR A 295 16.69 15.65 5.45
C TYR A 295 15.71 16.32 6.41
N LYS A 296 15.39 17.60 6.11
CA LYS A 296 14.47 18.42 6.90
C LYS A 296 13.23 18.77 6.08
N PRO A 297 12.07 18.95 6.71
CA PRO A 297 10.87 19.41 6.04
C PRO A 297 11.06 20.82 5.47
N SER A 298 10.64 21.01 4.21
CA SER A 298 10.69 22.31 3.55
C SER A 298 9.69 23.29 4.14
N ARG A 299 10.12 24.54 4.31
CA ARG A 299 9.24 25.67 4.66
C ARG A 299 8.59 26.31 3.42
N ARG A 300 8.93 25.86 2.22
CA ARG A 300 8.52 26.45 0.94
C ARG A 300 7.31 25.77 0.30
N ILE A 301 6.67 24.82 0.97
CA ILE A 301 5.59 24.00 0.41
C ILE A 301 4.46 24.86 -0.20
N GLY A 302 4.04 25.93 0.49
CA GLY A 302 3.01 26.85 -0.03
C GLY A 302 3.46 27.68 -1.24
N ALA A 303 4.73 28.09 -1.28
CA ALA A 303 5.29 28.80 -2.44
C ALA A 303 5.43 27.88 -3.65
N PHE A 304 5.87 26.64 -3.41
CA PHE A 304 6.01 25.62 -4.45
C PHE A 304 4.64 25.23 -5.04
N GLN A 305 3.61 25.09 -4.18
CA GLN A 305 2.23 24.85 -4.61
C GLN A 305 1.75 25.97 -5.54
N LYS A 306 1.87 27.23 -5.12
CA LYS A 306 1.46 28.38 -5.93
C LYS A 306 2.21 28.44 -7.27
N ARG A 307 3.50 28.04 -7.28
CA ARG A 307 4.28 27.98 -8.51
C ARG A 307 3.74 26.94 -9.49
N LEU A 308 3.40 25.73 -9.01
CA LEU A 308 2.75 24.70 -9.83
C LEU A 308 1.40 25.17 -10.36
N GLU A 309 0.57 25.76 -9.49
CA GLU A 309 -0.74 26.31 -9.87
C GLU A 309 -0.64 27.42 -10.91
N SER A 310 0.38 28.26 -10.85
CA SER A 310 0.63 29.31 -11.86
C SER A 310 0.91 28.75 -13.25
N HIS A 311 1.34 27.49 -13.34
CA HIS A 311 1.50 26.74 -14.59
C HIS A 311 0.26 25.90 -14.97
N GLY A 312 -0.87 26.04 -14.23
CA GLY A 312 -2.08 25.28 -14.47
C GLY A 312 -2.03 23.84 -13.96
N ILE A 313 -1.07 23.49 -13.11
CA ILE A 313 -0.96 22.18 -12.49
C ILE A 313 -1.82 22.15 -11.23
N THR A 314 -2.70 21.16 -11.11
CA THR A 314 -3.44 20.91 -9.85
C THR A 314 -2.46 20.40 -8.79
N ALA A 315 -2.31 21.15 -7.71
CA ALA A 315 -1.43 20.78 -6.60
C ALA A 315 -2.18 20.88 -5.27
N THR A 316 -2.02 19.86 -4.44
CA THR A 316 -2.60 19.81 -3.09
C THR A 316 -1.50 19.59 -2.07
N VAL A 317 -1.71 20.10 -0.86
CA VAL A 317 -0.85 19.77 0.28
C VAL A 317 -1.53 18.68 1.10
N ARG A 318 -0.84 17.54 1.27
CA ARG A 318 -1.36 16.41 2.03
C ARG A 318 -1.58 16.80 3.49
N ARG A 319 -2.77 16.54 3.99
CA ARG A 319 -3.09 16.71 5.40
C ARG A 319 -2.33 15.66 6.22
N SER A 320 -1.58 16.12 7.23
CA SER A 320 -0.98 15.22 8.21
C SER A 320 -2.05 14.71 9.16
N LEU A 321 -2.15 13.41 9.33
CA LEU A 321 -3.05 12.72 10.25
C LEU A 321 -2.24 11.95 11.28
N GLY A 322 -2.83 11.75 12.47
CA GLY A 322 -2.19 11.00 13.54
C GLY A 322 -0.90 11.66 14.05
N GLY A 323 -0.88 12.99 14.16
CA GLY A 323 0.31 13.73 14.60
C GLY A 323 0.74 13.47 16.05
N ASP A 324 -0.14 12.86 16.84
CA ASP A 324 0.10 12.46 18.24
C ASP A 324 0.45 10.98 18.41
N ILE A 325 0.52 10.24 17.30
CA ILE A 325 0.90 8.83 17.24
C ILE A 325 1.97 8.61 16.18
N ASP A 326 2.59 7.43 16.13
CA ASP A 326 3.59 7.07 15.13
C ASP A 326 2.96 6.75 13.75
N ALA A 327 2.07 7.62 13.26
CA ALA A 327 1.29 7.35 12.05
C ALA A 327 2.13 7.29 10.76
N SER A 328 3.33 7.85 10.76
CA SER A 328 4.25 7.78 9.61
C SER A 328 4.72 6.36 9.32
N CYS A 329 4.90 6.06 8.04
CA CYS A 329 5.23 4.74 7.53
C CYS A 329 6.56 4.21 8.11
N GLY A 330 6.58 2.96 8.56
CA GLY A 330 7.77 2.25 9.04
C GLY A 330 8.22 2.60 10.46
N GLN A 331 7.69 3.65 11.09
CA GLN A 331 8.16 4.10 12.40
C GLN A 331 7.80 3.15 13.53
N LEU A 332 6.56 2.66 13.56
CA LEU A 332 6.09 1.78 14.63
C LEU A 332 6.79 0.40 14.57
N ARG A 333 6.92 -0.16 13.36
CA ARG A 333 7.64 -1.42 13.14
C ARG A 333 9.09 -1.30 13.60
N ARG A 334 9.77 -0.20 13.25
CA ARG A 334 11.15 0.03 13.65
C ARG A 334 11.30 0.10 15.17
N LYS A 335 10.46 0.86 15.87
CA LYS A 335 10.47 0.94 17.33
C LYS A 335 10.31 -0.44 17.98
N ALA A 336 9.37 -1.25 17.48
CA ALA A 336 9.17 -2.60 17.98
C ALA A 336 10.41 -3.50 17.76
N MET A 337 11.09 -3.39 16.62
CA MET A 337 12.32 -4.13 16.35
C MET A 337 13.46 -3.71 17.28
N GLU A 338 13.64 -2.41 17.52
CA GLU A 338 14.65 -1.86 18.43
C GLU A 338 14.41 -2.28 19.89
N GLU A 339 13.15 -2.32 20.32
CA GLU A 339 12.75 -2.78 21.65
C GLU A 339 13.05 -4.28 21.83
N ALA A 340 12.76 -5.11 20.82
CA ALA A 340 13.06 -6.54 20.85
C ALA A 340 14.58 -6.80 20.94
N GLN A 341 15.39 -6.10 20.15
CA GLN A 341 16.87 -6.21 20.21
C GLN A 341 17.43 -5.79 21.57
N LYS A 342 16.89 -4.74 22.20
CA LYS A 342 17.30 -4.31 23.54
C LYS A 342 16.90 -5.31 24.62
N GLY A 343 15.75 -5.98 24.47
CA GLY A 343 15.30 -7.03 25.38
C GLY A 343 16.19 -8.28 25.36
N GLU A 344 16.72 -8.65 24.20
CA GLU A 344 17.67 -9.75 24.05
C GLU A 344 19.06 -9.43 24.62
N CYS A 345 19.48 -8.15 24.60
CA CYS A 345 20.75 -7.73 25.20
C CYS A 345 20.69 -7.59 26.74
N SER A 346 19.50 -7.72 27.35
CA SER A 346 19.30 -7.56 28.80
C SER A 346 19.13 -8.90 29.53
N GLN A 347 19.31 -10.03 28.85
CA GLN A 347 19.39 -11.40 29.40
C GLN A 347 20.81 -11.94 29.27
#